data_e8caadf352b7cf3d52b8f5304892dc5a
#
_entry.id   e8caadf352b7cf3d52b8f5304892dc5a
#
_cell.length_a   1.000
_cell.length_b   1.000
_cell.length_c   1.000
_cell.angle_alpha   90.00
_cell.angle_beta   90.00
_cell.angle_gamma   90.00
#
_symmetry.space_group_name_H-M   'P 1'
#
loop_
_entity.id
_entity.type
_entity.pdbx_description
1 polymer ?
#
loop_
_entity_poly.entity_id
_entity_poly.type
_entity_poly.pdbx_seq_one_letter_code
_entity_poly.pdbx_strand_id
1 'polypeptide(L)'
;GSTAMGYSDSWFSLFSRGGNPSYVFGYTQGESASLRITIDENLYPYINVQVKNEELSISTENGTQLSPTRFKIEGTSKKLEKIKMSGCMDFVLRSALSGDDLEIIATRGSDVKMEQPINVSNCIIEATSGSDIIINDLTTRIIRGRASGGSDLKLT
;
A
#
# COMPACT_ATOMS: atom_id res chain seq x y z
N GLY A 1 -4.22 20.09 2.50
CA GLY A 1 -2.90 20.18 3.13
C GLY A 1 -2.07 18.92 2.97
N SER A 2 -0.83 19.02 3.36
CA SER A 2 0.06 17.87 3.35
C SER A 2 0.93 17.84 4.61
N THR A 3 1.30 16.64 5.01
CA THR A 3 2.19 16.42 6.15
C THR A 3 3.20 15.35 5.80
N ALA A 4 4.42 15.51 6.32
CA ALA A 4 5.46 14.51 6.20
C ALA A 4 5.91 14.08 7.59
N MET A 5 6.17 12.79 7.79
CA MET A 5 6.68 12.24 9.03
C MET A 5 7.69 11.13 8.74
N GLY A 6 8.64 10.97 9.66
CA GLY A 6 9.63 9.89 9.58
C GLY A 6 9.14 8.64 10.29
N TYR A 7 9.52 7.48 9.77
CA TYR A 7 9.25 6.19 10.40
C TYR A 7 10.31 5.17 9.93
N SER A 8 10.44 4.06 10.65
CA SER A 8 11.49 3.07 10.38
C SER A 8 10.95 1.69 10.06
N ASP A 9 9.70 1.58 9.65
CA ASP A 9 9.01 0.30 9.52
C ASP A 9 9.18 -0.33 8.14
N SER A 10 9.03 -1.65 8.11
CA SER A 10 9.21 -2.45 6.91
C SER A 10 7.91 -2.84 6.22
N TRP A 11 6.75 -2.44 6.74
CA TRP A 11 5.48 -2.72 6.08
C TRP A 11 4.40 -1.69 6.40
N PHE A 12 3.37 -1.66 5.54
CA PHE A 12 2.29 -0.70 5.60
C PHE A 12 0.95 -1.39 5.63
N SER A 13 0.03 -0.86 6.45
CA SER A 13 -1.37 -1.27 6.45
C SER A 13 -2.24 -0.04 6.24
N LEU A 14 -3.15 -0.11 5.29
CA LEU A 14 -3.93 1.04 4.88
C LEU A 14 -5.40 0.67 4.75
N PHE A 15 -6.28 1.46 5.37
CA PHE A 15 -7.71 1.26 5.34
C PHE A 15 -8.42 2.52 4.84
N SER A 16 -9.42 2.32 3.99
CA SER A 16 -10.34 3.37 3.60
C SER A 16 -11.76 2.84 3.65
N ARG A 17 -12.69 3.66 4.12
CA ARG A 17 -14.12 3.34 4.08
C ARG A 17 -14.79 4.21 3.03
N GLY A 18 -15.66 3.60 2.23
CA GLY A 18 -16.33 4.32 1.17
C GLY A 18 -15.37 4.81 0.10
N GLY A 19 -14.42 3.97 -0.25
CA GLY A 19 -13.28 4.33 -1.06
C GLY A 19 -13.60 4.98 -2.39
N ASN A 20 -12.67 5.79 -2.83
CA ASN A 20 -12.64 6.43 -4.12
C ASN A 20 -11.45 5.83 -4.90
N PRO A 21 -11.64 5.36 -6.15
CA PRO A 21 -10.56 4.73 -6.91
C PRO A 21 -9.38 5.65 -7.22
N SER A 22 -9.51 6.97 -6.99
CA SER A 22 -8.39 7.89 -7.15
C SER A 22 -7.51 8.03 -5.90
N TYR A 23 -7.79 7.27 -4.85
CA TYR A 23 -6.95 7.26 -3.66
C TYR A 23 -5.72 6.40 -3.92
N VAL A 24 -4.55 6.97 -3.74
CA VAL A 24 -3.29 6.33 -4.13
C VAL A 24 -2.27 6.35 -2.99
N PHE A 25 -1.65 5.21 -2.77
CA PHE A 25 -0.44 5.09 -1.96
C PHE A 25 0.72 4.78 -2.91
N GLY A 26 1.66 5.73 -3.03
CA GLY A 26 2.89 5.54 -3.79
C GLY A 26 4.06 5.21 -2.86
N TYR A 27 4.88 4.25 -3.26
CA TYR A 27 6.04 3.84 -2.47
C TYR A 27 7.33 3.91 -3.27
N THR A 28 8.36 4.42 -2.62
CA THR A 28 9.73 4.47 -3.13
C THR A 28 10.67 3.84 -2.10
N GLN A 29 11.48 2.86 -2.51
CA GLN A 29 12.52 2.35 -1.63
C GLN A 29 13.69 3.34 -1.61
N GLY A 30 14.15 3.70 -0.41
CA GLY A 30 15.21 4.69 -0.27
C GLY A 30 15.82 4.69 1.12
N GLU A 31 16.93 5.42 1.26
CA GLU A 31 17.75 5.40 2.48
C GLU A 31 17.07 5.98 3.72
N SER A 32 16.18 6.95 3.54
CA SER A 32 15.52 7.63 4.65
C SER A 32 14.05 7.27 4.71
N ALA A 33 13.55 6.97 5.90
CA ALA A 33 12.13 6.74 6.11
C ALA A 33 11.37 8.06 6.09
N SER A 34 10.30 8.14 5.30
CA SER A 34 9.44 9.32 5.25
C SER A 34 8.02 8.95 4.83
N LEU A 35 7.06 9.75 5.25
CA LEU A 35 5.67 9.61 4.88
C LEU A 35 5.07 10.99 4.63
N ARG A 36 4.45 11.15 3.46
CA ARG A 36 3.75 12.38 3.12
C ARG A 36 2.30 12.06 2.79
N ILE A 37 1.39 12.73 3.46
CA ILE A 37 -0.04 12.58 3.24
C ILE A 37 -0.59 13.90 2.69
N THR A 38 -1.29 13.83 1.57
CA THR A 38 -1.97 14.97 0.97
C THR A 38 -3.46 14.66 0.93
N ILE A 39 -4.24 15.51 1.58
CA ILE A 39 -5.69 15.38 1.67
C ILE A 39 -6.30 16.79 1.80
N ASP A 40 -7.60 16.92 1.55
CA ASP A 40 -8.33 18.14 1.78
C ASP A 40 -8.14 18.60 3.24
N GLU A 41 -7.76 19.85 3.45
CA GLU A 41 -7.34 20.37 4.76
C GLU A 41 -8.38 20.16 5.85
N ASN A 42 -9.64 20.35 5.53
CA ASN A 42 -10.74 20.20 6.48
C ASN A 42 -10.96 18.75 6.92
N LEU A 43 -10.45 17.78 6.18
CA LEU A 43 -10.59 16.36 6.50
C LEU A 43 -9.39 15.80 7.26
N TYR A 44 -8.30 16.54 7.34
CA TYR A 44 -7.08 16.08 7.97
C TYR A 44 -7.26 15.59 9.41
N PRO A 45 -8.06 16.26 10.26
CA PRO A 45 -8.27 15.82 11.64
C PRO A 45 -8.94 14.44 11.77
N TYR A 46 -9.56 13.94 10.72
CA TYR A 46 -10.26 12.66 10.74
C TYR A 46 -9.39 11.47 10.29
N ILE A 47 -8.12 11.73 10.03
CA ILE A 47 -7.17 10.70 9.60
C ILE A 47 -6.34 10.29 10.81
N ASN A 48 -6.31 8.99 11.09
CA ASN A 48 -5.46 8.43 12.14
C ASN A 48 -4.23 7.79 11.50
N VAL A 49 -3.06 8.22 11.95
CA VAL A 49 -1.78 7.67 11.51
C VAL A 49 -1.08 7.12 12.75
N GLN A 50 -0.75 5.84 12.71
CA GLN A 50 -0.09 5.18 13.84
C GLN A 50 1.08 4.34 13.33
N VAL A 51 2.17 4.37 14.11
CA VAL A 51 3.30 3.46 13.93
C VAL A 51 3.43 2.64 15.20
N LYS A 52 3.20 1.35 15.10
CA LYS A 52 3.21 0.46 16.26
C LYS A 52 3.79 -0.89 15.86
N ASN A 53 4.76 -1.39 16.62
CA ASN A 53 5.42 -2.67 16.35
C ASN A 53 5.96 -2.76 14.92
N GLU A 54 6.60 -1.70 14.47
CA GLU A 54 7.15 -1.59 13.11
C GLU A 54 6.09 -1.67 12.00
N GLU A 55 4.85 -1.35 12.34
CA GLU A 55 3.74 -1.31 11.41
C GLU A 55 3.19 0.12 11.30
N LEU A 56 3.07 0.60 10.07
CA LEU A 56 2.39 1.87 9.79
C LEU A 56 0.93 1.58 9.45
N SER A 57 0.02 2.19 10.20
CA SER A 57 -1.41 2.09 9.94
C SER A 57 -1.99 3.47 9.68
N ILE A 58 -2.75 3.58 8.61
CA ILE A 58 -3.47 4.81 8.27
C ILE A 58 -4.94 4.46 8.10
N SER A 59 -5.80 5.13 8.88
CA SER A 59 -7.23 4.86 8.84
C SER A 59 -8.02 6.13 9.08
N THR A 60 -9.30 6.10 8.74
CA THR A 60 -10.21 7.17 9.11
C THR A 60 -10.70 6.96 10.53
N GLU A 61 -11.12 8.04 11.19
CA GLU A 61 -11.68 7.96 12.52
C GLU A 61 -12.93 7.07 12.54
N ASN A 62 -13.15 6.38 13.66
CA ASN A 62 -14.24 5.40 13.79
C ASN A 62 -15.58 5.95 13.35
N GLY A 63 -16.24 5.23 12.45
CA GLY A 63 -17.56 5.59 11.96
C GLY A 63 -17.58 6.76 10.98
N THR A 64 -16.45 7.35 10.68
CA THR A 64 -16.36 8.49 9.78
C THR A 64 -16.20 8.00 8.35
N GLN A 65 -17.07 8.47 7.46
CA GLN A 65 -16.90 8.29 6.03
C GLN A 65 -16.40 9.60 5.44
N LEU A 66 -15.27 9.56 4.75
CA LEU A 66 -14.68 10.71 4.12
C LEU A 66 -14.78 10.58 2.60
N SER A 67 -15.10 11.71 1.95
CA SER A 67 -15.12 11.78 0.50
C SER A 67 -14.22 12.93 0.05
N PRO A 68 -12.91 12.82 0.27
CA PRO A 68 -11.99 13.88 -0.11
C PRO A 68 -11.92 14.02 -1.63
N THR A 69 -11.65 15.24 -2.09
CA THR A 69 -11.41 15.48 -3.49
C THR A 69 -10.05 14.99 -3.93
N ARG A 70 -9.12 14.86 -2.97
CA ARG A 70 -7.81 14.25 -3.21
C ARG A 70 -7.33 13.57 -1.95
N PHE A 71 -6.72 12.41 -2.14
CA PHE A 71 -6.09 11.66 -1.07
C PHE A 71 -4.89 10.95 -1.67
N LYS A 72 -3.71 11.38 -1.27
CA LYS A 72 -2.47 10.83 -1.79
C LYS A 72 -1.48 10.63 -0.66
N ILE A 73 -0.84 9.47 -0.64
CA ILE A 73 0.18 9.13 0.33
C ILE A 73 1.43 8.72 -0.43
N GLU A 74 2.57 9.29 -0.04
CA GLU A 74 3.88 8.88 -0.55
C GLU A 74 4.74 8.42 0.62
N GLY A 75 5.19 7.17 0.55
CA GLY A 75 6.01 6.58 1.59
C GLY A 75 7.36 6.15 1.05
N THR A 76 8.38 6.24 1.89
CA THR A 76 9.75 5.81 1.59
C THR A 76 10.32 5.11 2.80
N SER A 77 11.03 3.99 2.58
CA SER A 77 11.78 3.29 3.63
C SER A 77 12.88 2.44 3.00
N LYS A 78 13.82 1.98 3.83
CA LYS A 78 14.90 1.09 3.37
C LYS A 78 14.39 -0.29 2.98
N LYS A 79 13.40 -0.78 3.72
CA LYS A 79 12.82 -2.11 3.51
C LYS A 79 11.32 -2.01 3.37
N LEU A 80 10.77 -2.84 2.50
CA LEU A 80 9.34 -3.05 2.41
C LEU A 80 9.12 -4.56 2.39
N GLU A 81 8.57 -5.11 3.45
CA GLU A 81 8.36 -6.55 3.59
C GLU A 81 6.89 -6.93 3.49
N LYS A 82 5.99 -6.03 3.83
CA LYS A 82 4.56 -6.32 3.80
C LYS A 82 3.74 -5.11 3.42
N ILE A 83 2.80 -5.35 2.50
CA ILE A 83 1.81 -4.36 2.08
C ILE A 83 0.44 -4.98 2.31
N LYS A 84 -0.42 -4.27 3.03
CA LYS A 84 -1.80 -4.69 3.21
C LYS A 84 -2.71 -3.52 2.86
N MET A 85 -3.51 -3.70 1.82
CA MET A 85 -4.40 -2.67 1.28
C MET A 85 -5.85 -3.11 1.39
N SER A 86 -6.72 -2.20 1.79
CA SER A 86 -8.15 -2.44 1.91
C SER A 86 -8.94 -1.16 1.63
N GLY A 87 -10.17 -1.31 1.16
CA GLY A 87 -11.07 -0.16 1.04
C GLY A 87 -10.86 0.70 -0.20
N CYS A 88 -10.72 0.09 -1.37
CA CYS A 88 -10.63 0.80 -2.65
C CYS A 88 -9.45 1.77 -2.75
N MET A 89 -8.33 1.42 -2.12
CA MET A 89 -7.08 2.15 -2.25
C MET A 89 -6.22 1.49 -3.32
N ASP A 90 -5.46 2.30 -4.06
CA ASP A 90 -4.51 1.81 -5.05
C ASP A 90 -3.09 1.96 -4.52
N PHE A 91 -2.28 0.94 -4.69
CA PHE A 91 -0.86 0.97 -4.38
C PHE A 91 -0.05 1.02 -5.68
N VAL A 92 0.90 1.95 -5.73
CA VAL A 92 1.78 2.11 -6.89
C VAL A 92 3.24 2.08 -6.43
N LEU A 93 4.03 1.19 -7.01
CA LEU A 93 5.47 1.15 -6.77
C LEU A 93 6.16 2.18 -7.66
N ARG A 94 6.92 3.10 -7.04
CA ARG A 94 7.58 4.22 -7.74
C ARG A 94 9.04 3.95 -8.12
N SER A 95 9.66 2.95 -7.51
CA SER A 95 11.07 2.61 -7.72
C SER A 95 11.26 1.11 -7.81
N ALA A 96 12.45 0.69 -8.24
CA ALA A 96 12.84 -0.71 -8.08
C ALA A 96 12.77 -1.09 -6.60
N LEU A 97 12.44 -2.34 -6.32
CA LEU A 97 12.34 -2.87 -4.98
C LEU A 97 13.18 -4.12 -4.84
N SER A 98 13.98 -4.20 -3.80
CA SER A 98 14.79 -5.39 -3.51
C SER A 98 14.70 -5.72 -2.02
N GLY A 99 14.86 -7.01 -1.70
CA GLY A 99 14.81 -7.48 -0.34
C GLY A 99 14.74 -9.00 -0.26
N ASP A 100 14.43 -9.51 0.92
CA ASP A 100 14.32 -10.94 1.15
C ASP A 100 12.88 -11.43 1.01
N ASP A 101 11.99 -10.90 1.81
CA ASP A 101 10.59 -11.31 1.81
C ASP A 101 9.69 -10.15 1.40
N LEU A 102 8.68 -10.48 0.60
CA LEU A 102 7.63 -9.51 0.25
C LEU A 102 6.28 -10.19 0.32
N GLU A 103 5.38 -9.66 1.14
CA GLU A 103 4.00 -10.12 1.23
C GLU A 103 3.07 -9.00 0.82
N ILE A 104 2.15 -9.29 -0.09
CA ILE A 104 1.19 -8.32 -0.59
C ILE A 104 -0.21 -8.88 -0.40
N ILE A 105 -1.03 -8.17 0.36
CA ILE A 105 -2.42 -8.52 0.59
C ILE A 105 -3.31 -7.36 0.15
N ALA A 106 -4.20 -7.62 -0.80
CA ALA A 106 -5.17 -6.63 -1.28
C ALA A 106 -6.59 -7.16 -1.09
N THR A 107 -7.44 -6.38 -0.44
CA THR A 107 -8.82 -6.75 -0.15
C THR A 107 -9.76 -5.58 -0.43
N ARG A 108 -11.05 -5.87 -0.58
CA ARG A 108 -12.13 -4.86 -0.72
C ARG A 108 -11.92 -3.88 -1.86
N GLY A 109 -11.65 -4.41 -3.05
CA GLY A 109 -11.53 -3.58 -4.24
C GLY A 109 -10.25 -2.75 -4.31
N SER A 110 -9.21 -3.11 -3.56
CA SER A 110 -7.91 -2.46 -3.64
C SER A 110 -7.12 -3.00 -4.82
N ASP A 111 -6.37 -2.13 -5.48
CA ASP A 111 -5.53 -2.51 -6.59
C ASP A 111 -4.06 -2.23 -6.27
N VAL A 112 -3.22 -3.22 -6.54
CA VAL A 112 -1.78 -3.10 -6.37
C VAL A 112 -1.14 -3.19 -7.75
N LYS A 113 -0.44 -2.13 -8.14
CA LYS A 113 0.21 -2.05 -9.44
C LYS A 113 1.70 -1.81 -9.27
N MET A 114 2.49 -2.78 -9.69
CA MET A 114 3.94 -2.73 -9.59
C MET A 114 4.56 -2.91 -10.97
N GLU A 115 4.96 -1.78 -11.57
CA GLU A 115 5.55 -1.77 -12.91
C GLU A 115 7.07 -1.66 -12.89
N GLN A 116 7.65 -1.40 -11.71
CA GLN A 116 9.09 -1.31 -11.52
C GLN A 116 9.69 -2.67 -11.21
N PRO A 117 10.98 -2.88 -11.48
CA PRO A 117 11.63 -4.16 -11.18
C PRO A 117 11.58 -4.53 -9.70
N ILE A 118 11.19 -5.76 -9.41
CA ILE A 118 11.17 -6.31 -8.05
C ILE A 118 12.09 -7.53 -8.02
N ASN A 119 13.03 -7.54 -7.09
CA ASN A 119 13.94 -8.65 -6.87
C ASN A 119 13.92 -9.03 -5.40
N VAL A 120 13.20 -10.10 -5.06
CA VAL A 120 13.06 -10.59 -3.70
C VAL A 120 13.24 -12.11 -3.69
N SER A 121 13.69 -12.66 -2.56
CA SER A 121 13.88 -14.10 -2.44
C SER A 121 12.56 -14.86 -2.36
N ASN A 122 11.60 -14.33 -1.60
CA ASN A 122 10.30 -14.95 -1.39
C ASN A 122 9.19 -13.92 -1.60
N CYS A 123 8.13 -14.32 -2.29
CA CYS A 123 7.00 -13.45 -2.56
C CYS A 123 5.68 -14.17 -2.27
N ILE A 124 4.84 -13.56 -1.43
CA ILE A 124 3.50 -14.07 -1.11
C ILE A 124 2.49 -13.01 -1.51
N ILE A 125 1.51 -13.41 -2.32
CA ILE A 125 0.54 -12.47 -2.88
C ILE A 125 -0.86 -13.02 -2.68
N GLU A 126 -1.74 -12.20 -2.11
CA GLU A 126 -3.14 -12.58 -1.92
C GLU A 126 -4.06 -11.43 -2.30
N ALA A 127 -5.03 -11.70 -3.18
CA ALA A 127 -6.05 -10.76 -3.57
C ALA A 127 -7.43 -11.35 -3.31
N THR A 128 -8.29 -10.62 -2.60
CA THR A 128 -9.65 -11.05 -2.27
C THR A 128 -10.65 -9.93 -2.45
N SER A 129 -11.93 -10.28 -2.54
CA SER A 129 -13.05 -9.31 -2.57
C SER A 129 -12.91 -8.26 -3.67
N GLY A 130 -12.69 -8.73 -4.91
CA GLY A 130 -12.63 -7.87 -6.09
C GLY A 130 -11.37 -7.05 -6.22
N SER A 131 -10.27 -7.46 -5.57
CA SER A 131 -8.99 -6.77 -5.65
C SER A 131 -8.09 -7.36 -6.73
N ASP A 132 -7.19 -6.54 -7.27
CA ASP A 132 -6.27 -6.98 -8.30
C ASP A 132 -4.83 -6.68 -7.91
N ILE A 133 -3.92 -7.61 -8.18
CA ILE A 133 -2.49 -7.41 -7.99
C ILE A 133 -1.80 -7.66 -9.33
N ILE A 134 -1.13 -6.63 -9.82
CA ILE A 134 -0.40 -6.67 -11.10
C ILE A 134 1.06 -6.37 -10.84
N ILE A 135 1.93 -7.32 -11.19
CA ILE A 135 3.38 -7.17 -11.05
C ILE A 135 4.01 -7.50 -12.41
N ASN A 136 4.69 -6.53 -13.01
CA ASN A 136 5.17 -6.66 -14.38
C ASN A 136 6.62 -7.10 -14.52
N ASP A 137 7.46 -6.99 -13.50
CA ASP A 137 8.87 -7.34 -13.59
C ASP A 137 9.33 -7.93 -12.26
N LEU A 138 9.01 -9.20 -12.05
CA LEU A 138 9.28 -9.88 -10.79
C LEU A 138 10.37 -10.93 -10.99
N THR A 139 11.43 -10.83 -10.18
CA THR A 139 12.44 -11.85 -10.01
C THR A 139 12.34 -12.35 -8.58
N THR A 140 12.02 -13.63 -8.40
CA THR A 140 11.91 -14.21 -7.07
C THR A 140 12.23 -15.71 -7.15
N ARG A 141 12.70 -16.25 -6.04
CA ARG A 141 13.03 -17.67 -5.93
C ARG A 141 11.78 -18.50 -5.67
N ILE A 142 10.91 -18.01 -4.81
CA ILE A 142 9.68 -18.70 -4.40
C ILE A 142 8.53 -17.69 -4.45
N ILE A 143 7.45 -18.11 -5.11
CA ILE A 143 6.24 -17.32 -5.16
C ILE A 143 5.03 -18.17 -4.76
N ARG A 144 4.16 -17.60 -3.94
CA ARG A 144 2.85 -18.16 -3.61
C ARG A 144 1.80 -17.11 -3.90
N GLY A 145 0.84 -17.48 -4.73
CA GLY A 145 -0.23 -16.57 -5.15
C GLY A 145 -1.60 -17.15 -4.87
N ARG A 146 -2.55 -16.30 -4.45
CA ARG A 146 -3.92 -16.68 -4.20
C ARG A 146 -4.85 -15.56 -4.59
N ALA A 147 -5.88 -15.89 -5.37
CA ALA A 147 -6.93 -14.96 -5.73
C ALA A 147 -8.29 -15.59 -5.47
N SER A 148 -9.21 -14.85 -4.88
CA SER A 148 -10.57 -15.31 -4.61
C SER A 148 -11.55 -14.13 -4.61
N GLY A 149 -12.86 -14.44 -4.66
CA GLY A 149 -13.89 -13.41 -4.61
C GLY A 149 -13.88 -12.44 -5.78
N GLY A 150 -13.63 -12.93 -6.99
CA GLY A 150 -13.59 -12.08 -8.20
C GLY A 150 -12.31 -11.28 -8.35
N SER A 151 -11.24 -11.69 -7.67
CA SER A 151 -9.94 -11.02 -7.72
C SER A 151 -9.02 -11.65 -8.75
N ASP A 152 -8.03 -10.89 -9.21
CA ASP A 152 -7.08 -11.34 -10.20
C ASP A 152 -5.65 -11.09 -9.78
N LEU A 153 -4.76 -12.02 -10.15
CA LEU A 153 -3.32 -11.88 -10.04
C LEU A 153 -2.73 -11.92 -11.44
N LYS A 154 -1.91 -10.92 -11.78
CA LYS A 154 -1.20 -10.87 -13.05
C LYS A 154 0.28 -10.65 -12.79
N LEU A 155 1.09 -11.66 -13.12
CA LEU A 155 2.52 -11.68 -12.83
C LEU A 155 3.32 -11.90 -14.12
N THR A 156 4.36 -11.11 -14.29
CA THR A 156 5.31 -11.31 -15.41
C THR A 156 6.75 -11.07 -14.96
#